data_52f1974c5f1d7cdcf1c997fbb7e42d8b
#
_entry.id   52f1974c5f1d7cdcf1c997fbb7e42d8b
#
_cell.length_a   1.000
_cell.length_b   1.000
_cell.length_c   1.000
_cell.angle_alpha   90.00
_cell.angle_beta   90.00
_cell.angle_gamma   90.00
#
_symmetry.space_group_name_H-M   'P 1'
#
loop_
_entity.id
_entity.type
_entity.pdbx_description
1 polymer ?
#
loop_
_entity_poly.entity_id
_entity_poly.type
_entity_poly.pdbx_seq_one_letter_code
_entity_poly.pdbx_strand_id
1 'polypeptide(L)'
;MGMQEIKRKFVVPGDKITEGNVRPSMNVIKVGNSIIATRIGIAEAGRDGIKVIPLSGVYIPRVNDIVIGKITDHSSLSWEVDINSCFSGHLPAQDVFGRDFSPARDDMGRQLAIGDLITARIIVFDRTRDPMLTIQDKDLGKIPRGEFLKISATRVPRLIGKRGSMIQTIEQATQTRVLIGQNGIVVVTGRNPEGIKLAVRAIRMVEEEAHTSNLTQRVKVLLNVPDTTTPPQPTEGGASVTQIEKGQKVDELQSTIQEVEEEIEEEVEKGEKL
;
A
#
# COMPACT_ATOMS: atom_id res chain seq x y z
N MET A 1 -8.19 -31.19 9.50
CA MET A 1 -6.75 -31.41 9.24
C MET A 1 -6.04 -30.11 9.54
N GLY A 2 -5.22 -30.07 10.61
CA GLY A 2 -4.61 -28.87 11.13
C GLY A 2 -3.66 -28.23 10.13
N MET A 3 -3.84 -26.96 9.84
CA MET A 3 -2.82 -26.12 9.21
C MET A 3 -1.64 -26.11 10.18
N GLN A 4 -0.52 -26.76 9.81
CA GLN A 4 0.73 -26.57 10.52
C GLN A 4 1.05 -25.08 10.47
N GLU A 5 1.16 -24.45 11.64
CA GLU A 5 1.65 -23.06 11.76
C GLU A 5 3.06 -23.01 11.16
N ILE A 6 3.15 -22.60 9.92
CA ILE A 6 4.44 -22.31 9.32
C ILE A 6 4.93 -21.02 9.96
N LYS A 7 5.81 -21.16 10.95
CA LYS A 7 6.54 -20.03 11.51
C LYS A 7 7.27 -19.31 10.38
N ARG A 8 7.28 -17.98 10.41
CA ARG A 8 8.04 -17.15 9.47
C ARG A 8 9.48 -17.67 9.38
N LYS A 9 9.89 -18.09 8.18
CA LYS A 9 11.23 -18.64 7.93
C LYS A 9 11.88 -17.86 6.77
N PHE A 10 13.16 -17.54 6.92
CA PHE A 10 13.94 -17.06 5.79
C PHE A 10 14.17 -18.20 4.80
N VAL A 11 14.00 -17.90 3.52
CA VAL A 11 14.15 -18.88 2.43
C VAL A 11 14.91 -18.24 1.28
N VAL A 12 15.68 -19.08 0.57
CA VAL A 12 16.33 -18.72 -0.69
C VAL A 12 15.67 -19.49 -1.85
N PRO A 13 15.88 -19.06 -3.11
CA PRO A 13 15.36 -19.80 -4.26
C PRO A 13 15.82 -21.26 -4.24
N GLY A 14 14.87 -22.18 -4.42
CA GLY A 14 15.12 -23.63 -4.35
C GLY A 14 14.81 -24.26 -2.99
N ASP A 15 14.69 -23.46 -1.92
CA ASP A 15 14.35 -24.00 -0.61
C ASP A 15 12.94 -24.59 -0.57
N LYS A 16 12.83 -25.76 0.02
CA LYS A 16 11.56 -26.41 0.33
C LYS A 16 10.95 -25.77 1.59
N ILE A 17 9.75 -25.21 1.42
CA ILE A 17 9.03 -24.53 2.50
C ILE A 17 8.19 -25.54 3.29
N THR A 18 7.42 -26.37 2.60
CA THR A 18 6.55 -27.39 3.18
C THR A 18 6.24 -28.49 2.18
N GLU A 19 5.70 -29.60 2.71
CA GLU A 19 5.12 -30.70 1.93
C GLU A 19 3.64 -30.80 2.19
N GLY A 20 2.91 -31.27 1.20
CA GLY A 20 1.48 -31.54 1.31
C GLY A 20 0.64 -30.80 0.28
N ASN A 21 -0.68 -30.98 0.37
CA ASN A 21 -1.61 -30.37 -0.56
C ASN A 21 -1.99 -28.94 -0.14
N VAL A 22 -0.97 -28.07 0.00
CA VAL A 22 -1.17 -26.66 0.32
C VAL A 22 -1.17 -25.85 -0.98
N ARG A 23 -2.03 -24.84 -1.06
CA ARG A 23 -2.15 -23.95 -2.23
C ARG A 23 -0.89 -23.07 -2.34
N PRO A 24 -0.16 -23.10 -3.47
CA PRO A 24 0.88 -22.14 -3.73
C PRO A 24 0.25 -20.77 -4.02
N SER A 25 0.79 -19.71 -3.43
CA SER A 25 0.39 -18.33 -3.68
C SER A 25 1.54 -17.60 -4.36
N MET A 26 2.10 -16.58 -3.76
CA MET A 26 3.06 -15.67 -4.34
C MET A 26 4.51 -16.09 -4.16
N ASN A 27 5.34 -16.04 -5.24
CA ASN A 27 6.77 -16.32 -5.21
C ASN A 27 7.12 -17.74 -4.74
N VAL A 28 6.24 -18.70 -4.99
CA VAL A 28 6.43 -20.11 -4.73
C VAL A 28 5.94 -20.94 -5.92
N ILE A 29 6.49 -22.13 -6.10
CA ILE A 29 6.03 -23.12 -7.07
C ILE A 29 5.74 -24.43 -6.37
N LYS A 30 4.79 -25.19 -6.90
CA LYS A 30 4.52 -26.56 -6.45
C LYS A 30 5.25 -27.52 -7.38
N VAL A 31 6.14 -28.34 -6.81
CA VAL A 31 6.85 -29.39 -7.52
C VAL A 31 6.52 -30.71 -6.84
N GLY A 32 5.71 -31.55 -7.50
CA GLY A 32 5.16 -32.77 -6.90
C GLY A 32 4.31 -32.44 -5.65
N ASN A 33 4.73 -32.91 -4.50
CA ASN A 33 4.09 -32.70 -3.21
C ASN A 33 4.77 -31.60 -2.36
N SER A 34 5.79 -30.93 -2.90
CA SER A 34 6.58 -29.92 -2.18
C SER A 34 6.31 -28.53 -2.73
N ILE A 35 6.30 -27.52 -1.84
CA ILE A 35 6.26 -26.10 -2.18
C ILE A 35 7.67 -25.54 -2.04
N ILE A 36 8.18 -24.95 -3.11
CA ILE A 36 9.54 -24.45 -3.24
C ILE A 36 9.51 -22.93 -3.41
N ALA A 37 10.42 -22.23 -2.72
CA ALA A 37 10.62 -20.80 -2.87
C ALA A 37 11.26 -20.46 -4.23
N THR A 38 10.78 -19.40 -4.90
CA THR A 38 11.35 -18.89 -6.16
C THR A 38 12.13 -17.60 -5.97
N ARG A 39 12.04 -16.98 -4.80
CA ARG A 39 12.73 -15.73 -4.45
C ARG A 39 13.29 -15.78 -3.05
N ILE A 40 14.35 -15.00 -2.83
CA ILE A 40 14.86 -14.74 -1.49
C ILE A 40 13.86 -13.92 -0.70
N GLY A 41 13.51 -14.40 0.50
CA GLY A 41 12.49 -13.73 1.30
C GLY A 41 12.09 -14.45 2.57
N ILE A 42 10.93 -14.08 3.08
CA ILE A 42 10.32 -14.68 4.27
C ILE A 42 9.10 -15.49 3.82
N ALA A 43 9.16 -16.79 4.05
CA ALA A 43 8.00 -17.67 3.84
C ALA A 43 6.96 -17.43 4.93
N GLU A 44 5.70 -17.29 4.56
CA GLU A 44 4.56 -17.07 5.45
C GLU A 44 3.36 -17.88 4.95
N ALA A 45 2.65 -18.50 5.88
CA ALA A 45 1.34 -19.08 5.62
C ALA A 45 0.27 -18.01 5.78
N GLY A 46 -0.52 -17.78 4.74
CA GLY A 46 -1.64 -16.86 4.73
C GLY A 46 -2.98 -17.58 4.50
N ARG A 47 -4.07 -16.83 4.51
CA ARG A 47 -5.41 -17.37 4.18
C ARG A 47 -5.49 -17.96 2.78
N ASP A 48 -4.72 -17.40 1.84
CA ASP A 48 -4.69 -17.79 0.42
C ASP A 48 -3.66 -18.85 0.09
N GLY A 49 -2.98 -19.43 1.09
CA GLY A 49 -1.92 -20.42 0.93
C GLY A 49 -0.55 -19.93 1.38
N ILE A 50 0.50 -20.60 0.89
CA ILE A 50 1.88 -20.24 1.21
C ILE A 50 2.40 -19.21 0.21
N LYS A 51 3.01 -18.16 0.75
CA LYS A 51 3.67 -17.10 -0.03
C LYS A 51 5.06 -16.81 0.50
N VAL A 52 5.94 -16.30 -0.36
CA VAL A 52 7.21 -15.70 0.04
C VAL A 52 7.14 -14.20 -0.15
N ILE A 53 7.39 -13.46 0.93
CA ILE A 53 7.53 -12.00 0.91
C ILE A 53 8.97 -11.69 0.50
N PRO A 54 9.21 -11.11 -0.69
CA PRO A 54 10.56 -10.87 -1.17
C PRO A 54 11.25 -9.77 -0.36
N LEU A 55 12.52 -9.96 -0.05
CA LEU A 55 13.37 -8.96 0.61
C LEU A 55 14.14 -8.09 -0.38
N SER A 56 14.34 -8.58 -1.60
CA SER A 56 15.02 -7.87 -2.68
C SER A 56 14.46 -8.29 -4.05
N GLY A 57 14.81 -7.56 -5.08
CA GLY A 57 14.51 -7.88 -6.46
C GLY A 57 13.76 -6.78 -7.20
N VAL A 58 13.71 -6.94 -8.52
CA VAL A 58 13.04 -6.04 -9.44
C VAL A 58 11.53 -6.11 -9.25
N TYR A 59 10.86 -4.99 -9.43
CA TYR A 59 9.41 -4.93 -9.46
C TYR A 59 8.85 -5.78 -10.62
N ILE A 60 7.88 -6.61 -10.34
CA ILE A 60 7.11 -7.34 -11.34
C ILE A 60 5.68 -6.84 -11.30
N PRO A 61 5.16 -6.33 -12.41
CA PRO A 61 3.81 -5.80 -12.51
C PRO A 61 2.75 -6.81 -12.07
N ARG A 62 1.64 -6.30 -11.51
CA ARG A 62 0.46 -7.09 -11.16
C ARG A 62 -0.79 -6.29 -11.50
N VAL A 63 -1.84 -7.01 -11.83
CA VAL A 63 -3.15 -6.41 -12.05
C VAL A 63 -3.63 -5.69 -10.79
N ASN A 64 -4.19 -4.50 -10.96
CA ASN A 64 -4.62 -3.55 -9.93
C ASN A 64 -3.51 -2.84 -9.16
N ASP A 65 -2.22 -3.05 -9.47
CA ASP A 65 -1.15 -2.24 -8.89
C ASP A 65 -1.26 -0.78 -9.37
N ILE A 66 -1.09 0.16 -8.44
CA ILE A 66 -0.92 1.57 -8.76
C ILE A 66 0.58 1.83 -8.90
N VAL A 67 0.98 2.31 -10.06
CA VAL A 67 2.38 2.59 -10.39
C VAL A 67 2.58 4.04 -10.77
N ILE A 68 3.75 4.57 -10.49
CA ILE A 68 4.18 5.85 -11.03
C ILE A 68 5.13 5.54 -12.18
N GLY A 69 4.87 6.12 -13.34
CA GLY A 69 5.69 5.90 -14.52
C GLY A 69 6.12 7.21 -15.15
N LYS A 70 7.19 7.13 -15.93
CA LYS A 70 7.70 8.23 -16.76
C LYS A 70 7.41 7.94 -18.22
N ILE A 71 6.81 8.88 -18.92
CA ILE A 71 6.59 8.77 -20.37
C ILE A 71 7.95 8.74 -21.08
N THR A 72 8.20 7.68 -21.82
CA THR A 72 9.43 7.49 -22.59
C THR A 72 9.24 7.77 -24.07
N ASP A 73 8.10 7.36 -24.61
CA ASP A 73 7.78 7.57 -26.01
C ASP A 73 6.25 7.59 -26.21
N HIS A 74 5.80 7.95 -27.39
CA HIS A 74 4.41 7.84 -27.80
C HIS A 74 4.29 7.45 -29.28
N SER A 75 3.29 6.64 -29.57
CA SER A 75 2.82 6.35 -30.92
C SER A 75 1.58 7.20 -31.23
N SER A 76 0.95 6.97 -32.38
CA SER A 76 -0.31 7.63 -32.72
C SER A 76 -1.51 7.18 -31.87
N LEU A 77 -1.41 6.07 -31.13
CA LEU A 77 -2.54 5.45 -30.40
C LEU A 77 -2.26 5.19 -28.92
N SER A 78 -1.02 5.38 -28.47
CA SER A 78 -0.63 5.04 -27.10
C SER A 78 0.68 5.71 -26.69
N TRP A 79 0.89 5.81 -25.37
CA TRP A 79 2.17 6.15 -24.76
C TRP A 79 2.88 4.92 -24.23
N GLU A 80 4.19 4.96 -24.33
CA GLU A 80 5.10 4.04 -23.68
C GLU A 80 5.60 4.65 -22.38
N VAL A 81 5.56 3.87 -21.31
CA VAL A 81 5.78 4.34 -19.94
C VAL A 81 6.81 3.46 -19.24
N ASP A 82 7.93 4.04 -18.80
CA ASP A 82 8.86 3.36 -17.89
C ASP A 82 8.24 3.27 -16.49
N ILE A 83 7.91 2.07 -16.07
CA ILE A 83 7.36 1.75 -14.76
C ILE A 83 8.36 1.14 -13.80
N ASN A 84 9.67 1.34 -14.01
CA ASN A 84 10.74 0.77 -13.18
C ASN A 84 10.66 -0.77 -13.07
N SER A 85 10.39 -1.43 -14.18
CA SER A 85 10.27 -2.88 -14.32
C SER A 85 11.11 -3.36 -15.50
N CYS A 86 11.16 -4.68 -15.71
CA CYS A 86 11.66 -5.26 -16.97
C CYS A 86 10.66 -5.19 -18.13
N PHE A 87 9.48 -4.64 -17.89
CA PHE A 87 8.42 -4.41 -18.86
C PHE A 87 8.14 -2.92 -18.98
N SER A 88 7.84 -2.42 -20.17
CA SER A 88 7.32 -1.08 -20.40
C SER A 88 5.81 -1.05 -20.25
N GLY A 89 5.27 -0.01 -19.62
CA GLY A 89 3.82 0.16 -19.51
C GLY A 89 3.24 0.71 -20.82
N HIS A 90 2.09 0.19 -21.23
CA HIS A 90 1.37 0.65 -22.40
C HIS A 90 0.09 1.39 -21.96
N LEU A 91 0.02 2.71 -22.22
CA LEU A 91 -1.13 3.55 -21.90
C LEU A 91 -1.89 3.90 -23.19
N PRO A 92 -3.12 3.37 -23.41
CA PRO A 92 -3.92 3.68 -24.58
C PRO A 92 -4.36 5.14 -24.61
N ALA A 93 -4.36 5.76 -25.79
CA ALA A 93 -4.82 7.13 -25.97
C ALA A 93 -6.30 7.32 -25.62
N GLN A 94 -7.13 6.30 -25.79
CA GLN A 94 -8.53 6.33 -25.42
C GLN A 94 -8.76 6.52 -23.92
N ASP A 95 -7.82 6.10 -23.08
CA ASP A 95 -7.90 6.28 -21.63
C ASP A 95 -7.65 7.73 -21.19
N VAL A 96 -6.95 8.50 -22.01
CA VAL A 96 -6.61 9.90 -21.76
C VAL A 96 -7.60 10.85 -22.39
N PHE A 97 -7.95 10.62 -23.67
CA PHE A 97 -8.83 11.50 -24.45
C PHE A 97 -10.32 11.09 -24.41
N GLY A 98 -10.60 9.85 -24.00
CA GLY A 98 -11.94 9.30 -24.04
C GLY A 98 -12.24 8.54 -25.35
N ARG A 99 -13.51 8.12 -25.49
CA ARG A 99 -13.95 7.27 -26.63
C ARG A 99 -13.92 7.96 -27.99
N ASP A 100 -14.00 9.29 -28.02
CA ASP A 100 -14.03 10.08 -29.25
C ASP A 100 -12.63 10.49 -29.76
N PHE A 101 -11.60 9.82 -29.27
CA PHE A 101 -10.21 10.05 -29.66
C PHE A 101 -10.00 9.85 -31.17
N SER A 102 -9.34 10.81 -31.81
CA SER A 102 -8.94 10.74 -33.20
C SER A 102 -7.49 11.18 -33.40
N PRO A 103 -6.60 10.31 -33.92
CA PRO A 103 -5.19 10.64 -34.12
C PRO A 103 -4.94 11.83 -35.05
N ALA A 104 -5.91 12.15 -35.93
CA ALA A 104 -5.79 13.27 -36.83
C ALA A 104 -6.12 14.63 -36.22
N ARG A 105 -6.86 14.64 -35.10
CA ARG A 105 -7.34 15.85 -34.43
C ARG A 105 -6.62 16.12 -33.10
N ASP A 106 -6.33 15.06 -32.38
CA ASP A 106 -5.87 15.14 -31.00
C ASP A 106 -4.35 14.98 -30.94
N ASP A 107 -3.67 15.97 -30.36
CA ASP A 107 -2.21 15.98 -30.22
C ASP A 107 -1.78 15.26 -28.94
N MET A 108 -1.17 14.11 -29.12
CA MET A 108 -0.66 13.25 -28.04
C MET A 108 0.35 13.98 -27.15
N GLY A 109 1.33 14.66 -27.77
CA GLY A 109 2.43 15.32 -27.06
C GLY A 109 1.97 16.51 -26.23
N ARG A 110 0.84 17.13 -26.58
CA ARG A 110 0.28 18.26 -25.86
C ARG A 110 -0.35 17.84 -24.53
N GLN A 111 -0.91 16.64 -24.47
CA GLN A 111 -1.58 16.13 -23.28
C GLN A 111 -0.58 15.52 -22.30
N LEU A 112 0.25 14.61 -22.78
CA LEU A 112 1.32 13.99 -22.01
C LEU A 112 2.60 14.03 -22.85
N ALA A 113 3.56 14.85 -22.42
CA ALA A 113 4.83 14.99 -23.09
C ALA A 113 5.82 13.90 -22.63
N ILE A 114 6.78 13.60 -23.50
CA ILE A 114 7.92 12.73 -23.13
C ILE A 114 8.64 13.32 -21.92
N GLY A 115 8.86 12.51 -20.91
CA GLY A 115 9.44 12.91 -19.62
C GLY A 115 8.44 13.26 -18.53
N ASP A 116 7.16 13.41 -18.83
CA ASP A 116 6.12 13.59 -17.82
C ASP A 116 6.00 12.38 -16.91
N LEU A 117 5.68 12.63 -15.65
CA LEU A 117 5.36 11.59 -14.67
C LEU A 117 3.85 11.42 -14.57
N ILE A 118 3.41 10.18 -14.55
CA ILE A 118 2.01 9.82 -14.40
C ILE A 118 1.82 8.79 -13.30
N THR A 119 0.69 8.87 -12.61
CA THR A 119 0.17 7.79 -11.78
C THR A 119 -0.83 6.99 -12.61
N ALA A 120 -0.63 5.69 -12.72
CA ALA A 120 -1.48 4.81 -13.50
C ALA A 120 -1.77 3.50 -12.74
N ARG A 121 -2.86 2.84 -13.12
CA ARG A 121 -3.21 1.50 -12.63
C ARG A 121 -2.96 0.48 -13.71
N ILE A 122 -2.44 -0.69 -13.34
CA ILE A 122 -2.28 -1.82 -14.24
C ILE A 122 -3.61 -2.57 -14.36
N ILE A 123 -4.17 -2.64 -15.58
CA ILE A 123 -5.44 -3.33 -15.85
C ILE A 123 -5.20 -4.78 -16.23
N VAL A 124 -4.23 -5.02 -17.10
CA VAL A 124 -3.93 -6.35 -17.64
C VAL A 124 -2.42 -6.58 -17.63
N PHE A 125 -2.03 -7.75 -17.15
CA PHE A 125 -0.64 -8.22 -17.22
C PHE A 125 -0.59 -9.76 -17.10
N ASP A 126 0.03 -10.42 -18.07
CA ASP A 126 0.16 -11.87 -18.14
C ASP A 126 1.60 -12.38 -18.33
N ARG A 127 2.60 -11.49 -18.29
CA ARG A 127 4.04 -11.71 -18.54
C ARG A 127 4.41 -12.05 -19.99
N THR A 128 3.47 -12.23 -20.88
CA THR A 128 3.71 -12.47 -22.33
C THR A 128 3.68 -11.17 -23.11
N ARG A 129 3.07 -10.13 -22.53
CA ARG A 129 2.90 -8.80 -23.11
C ARG A 129 3.22 -7.73 -22.08
N ASP A 130 3.49 -6.54 -22.57
CA ASP A 130 3.64 -5.37 -21.72
C ASP A 130 2.36 -5.05 -20.93
N PRO A 131 2.47 -4.60 -19.67
CA PRO A 131 1.32 -4.27 -18.86
C PRO A 131 0.53 -3.11 -19.45
N MET A 132 -0.78 -3.30 -19.54
CA MET A 132 -1.70 -2.25 -19.97
C MET A 132 -2.06 -1.37 -18.76
N LEU A 133 -1.92 -0.07 -18.95
CA LEU A 133 -2.15 0.96 -17.94
C LEU A 133 -3.45 1.70 -18.21
N THR A 134 -4.05 2.26 -17.15
CA THR A 134 -5.16 3.21 -17.22
C THR A 134 -4.96 4.38 -16.27
N ILE A 135 -5.53 5.53 -16.62
CA ILE A 135 -5.56 6.73 -15.78
C ILE A 135 -6.98 7.26 -15.57
N GLN A 136 -8.00 6.45 -15.81
CA GLN A 136 -9.40 6.88 -15.76
C GLN A 136 -9.92 7.10 -14.32
N ASP A 137 -9.25 6.61 -13.29
CA ASP A 137 -9.66 6.83 -11.90
C ASP A 137 -9.32 8.26 -11.44
N LYS A 138 -10.08 8.77 -10.47
CA LYS A 138 -10.00 10.16 -9.98
C LYS A 138 -8.62 10.57 -9.43
N ASP A 139 -7.89 9.61 -8.86
CA ASP A 139 -6.58 9.86 -8.22
C ASP A 139 -5.40 9.52 -9.15
N LEU A 140 -5.67 9.21 -10.41
CA LEU A 140 -4.67 8.87 -11.42
C LEU A 140 -4.47 10.01 -12.39
N GLY A 141 -3.39 9.94 -13.18
CA GLY A 141 -3.08 10.90 -14.23
C GLY A 141 -1.74 11.58 -14.04
N LYS A 142 -1.58 12.74 -14.69
CA LYS A 142 -0.33 13.50 -14.68
C LYS A 142 0.00 14.03 -13.28
N ILE A 143 1.22 13.74 -12.84
CA ILE A 143 1.73 14.22 -11.55
C ILE A 143 2.28 15.64 -11.72
N PRO A 144 1.92 16.59 -10.82
CA PRO A 144 2.54 17.90 -10.80
C PRO A 144 4.04 17.79 -10.50
N ARG A 145 4.80 18.84 -10.80
CA ARG A 145 6.24 18.87 -10.51
C ARG A 145 6.52 18.60 -9.04
N GLY A 146 7.44 17.68 -8.77
CA GLY A 146 7.86 17.27 -7.43
C GLY A 146 9.25 16.65 -7.47
N GLU A 147 9.75 16.33 -6.27
CA GLU A 147 11.03 15.63 -6.14
C GLU A 147 10.82 14.13 -6.42
N PHE A 148 11.56 13.61 -7.38
CA PHE A 148 11.50 12.22 -7.81
C PHE A 148 12.48 11.36 -7.03
N LEU A 149 12.02 10.25 -6.49
CA LEU A 149 12.82 9.28 -5.75
C LEU A 149 12.55 7.87 -6.28
N LYS A 150 13.60 7.08 -6.35
CA LYS A 150 13.53 5.66 -6.65
C LYS A 150 13.99 4.87 -5.44
N ILE A 151 13.12 4.01 -4.91
CA ILE A 151 13.40 3.11 -3.79
C ILE A 151 13.16 1.66 -4.23
N SER A 152 13.64 0.71 -3.45
CA SER A 152 13.31 -0.70 -3.71
C SER A 152 11.81 -0.95 -3.56
N ALA A 153 11.17 -1.56 -4.57
CA ALA A 153 9.74 -1.89 -4.54
C ALA A 153 9.35 -2.78 -3.33
N THR A 154 10.30 -3.60 -2.84
CA THR A 154 10.10 -4.45 -1.66
C THR A 154 10.02 -3.64 -0.36
N ARG A 155 10.46 -2.38 -0.35
CA ARG A 155 10.43 -1.45 0.80
C ARG A 155 9.16 -0.61 0.84
N VAL A 156 8.42 -0.52 -0.26
CA VAL A 156 7.18 0.25 -0.36
C VAL A 156 6.19 -0.06 0.77
N PRO A 157 5.89 -1.33 1.12
CA PRO A 157 5.00 -1.63 2.23
C PRO A 157 5.50 -1.11 3.58
N ARG A 158 6.83 -1.04 3.77
CA ARG A 158 7.45 -0.49 4.99
C ARG A 158 7.33 1.03 5.04
N LEU A 159 7.50 1.71 3.91
CA LEU A 159 7.32 3.16 3.79
C LEU A 159 5.87 3.57 4.02
N ILE A 160 4.89 2.82 3.51
CA ILE A 160 3.48 3.07 3.79
C ILE A 160 3.20 2.84 5.28
N GLY A 161 3.74 1.77 5.85
CA GLY A 161 3.52 1.38 7.23
C GLY A 161 2.15 0.75 7.48
N LYS A 162 1.87 0.38 8.72
CA LYS A 162 0.60 -0.25 9.11
C LYS A 162 -0.55 0.77 8.95
N ARG A 163 -1.50 0.49 8.05
CA ARG A 163 -2.64 1.38 7.73
C ARG A 163 -2.21 2.79 7.28
N GLY A 164 -1.05 2.93 6.66
CA GLY A 164 -0.56 4.24 6.22
C GLY A 164 0.09 5.10 7.30
N SER A 165 0.33 4.59 8.52
CA SER A 165 0.81 5.39 9.65
C SER A 165 2.17 6.04 9.42
N MET A 166 3.10 5.34 8.76
CA MET A 166 4.44 5.89 8.52
C MET A 166 4.40 7.06 7.54
N ILE A 167 3.69 6.88 6.42
CA ILE A 167 3.60 7.93 5.42
C ILE A 167 2.84 9.15 5.94
N GLN A 168 1.75 8.96 6.68
CA GLN A 168 1.01 10.06 7.31
C GLN A 168 1.88 10.85 8.28
N THR A 169 2.72 10.19 9.08
CA THR A 169 3.66 10.86 9.98
C THR A 169 4.65 11.73 9.20
N ILE A 170 5.18 11.22 8.08
CA ILE A 170 6.10 11.98 7.22
C ILE A 170 5.39 13.18 6.60
N GLU A 171 4.22 12.99 5.99
CA GLU A 171 3.45 14.04 5.33
C GLU A 171 3.06 15.17 6.29
N GLN A 172 2.56 14.82 7.48
CA GLN A 172 2.14 15.78 8.50
C GLN A 172 3.33 16.59 9.04
N ALA A 173 4.43 15.93 9.36
CA ALA A 173 5.61 16.59 9.93
C ALA A 173 6.32 17.51 8.92
N THR A 174 6.31 17.16 7.64
CA THR A 174 7.00 17.91 6.59
C THR A 174 6.10 18.84 5.79
N GLN A 175 4.79 18.76 6.01
CA GLN A 175 3.76 19.46 5.24
C GLN A 175 3.90 19.24 3.73
N THR A 176 4.21 18.02 3.36
CA THR A 176 4.35 17.57 1.98
C THR A 176 3.30 16.51 1.66
N ARG A 177 3.06 16.30 0.38
CA ARG A 177 2.27 15.16 -0.11
C ARG A 177 3.21 14.18 -0.81
N VAL A 178 3.10 12.91 -0.46
CA VAL A 178 3.97 11.86 -0.98
C VAL A 178 3.14 10.86 -1.78
N LEU A 179 3.38 10.82 -3.08
CA LEU A 179 2.78 9.83 -3.97
C LEU A 179 3.70 8.63 -4.06
N ILE A 180 3.17 7.44 -3.83
CA ILE A 180 3.96 6.19 -3.79
C ILE A 180 3.40 5.20 -4.80
N GLY A 181 4.23 4.83 -5.78
CA GLY A 181 3.96 3.72 -6.67
C GLY A 181 4.42 2.39 -6.05
N GLN A 182 3.67 1.32 -6.28
CA GLN A 182 4.04 -0.03 -5.84
C GLN A 182 5.31 -0.54 -6.53
N ASN A 183 5.69 0.10 -7.64
CA ASN A 183 6.93 -0.13 -8.37
C ASN A 183 8.18 0.51 -7.74
N GLY A 184 8.04 1.17 -6.59
CA GLY A 184 9.14 1.79 -5.87
C GLY A 184 9.51 3.20 -6.35
N ILE A 185 8.71 3.78 -7.23
CA ILE A 185 8.83 5.20 -7.57
C ILE A 185 8.01 6.01 -6.58
N VAL A 186 8.61 7.07 -6.06
CA VAL A 186 8.00 7.98 -5.08
C VAL A 186 8.18 9.40 -5.58
N VAL A 187 7.13 10.22 -5.48
CA VAL A 187 7.18 11.64 -5.82
C VAL A 187 6.72 12.45 -4.62
N VAL A 188 7.60 13.33 -4.15
CA VAL A 188 7.34 14.23 -3.03
C VAL A 188 6.97 15.62 -3.58
N THR A 189 5.80 16.11 -3.23
CA THR A 189 5.32 17.43 -3.62
C THR A 189 5.05 18.28 -2.38
N GLY A 190 5.37 19.55 -2.43
CA GLY A 190 5.17 20.45 -1.30
C GLY A 190 5.45 21.90 -1.68
N ARG A 191 5.02 22.83 -0.83
CA ARG A 191 5.26 24.26 -1.02
C ARG A 191 6.62 24.70 -0.47
N ASN A 192 7.06 24.02 0.60
CA ASN A 192 8.31 24.36 1.28
C ASN A 192 9.45 23.44 0.79
N PRO A 193 10.53 23.97 0.19
CA PRO A 193 11.68 23.18 -0.25
C PRO A 193 12.39 22.43 0.89
N GLU A 194 12.41 23.02 2.10
CA GLU A 194 13.00 22.35 3.27
C GLU A 194 12.18 21.16 3.74
N GLY A 195 10.84 21.28 3.72
CA GLY A 195 9.95 20.17 4.00
C GLY A 195 10.14 19.02 3.00
N ILE A 196 10.31 19.32 1.70
CA ILE A 196 10.60 18.31 0.68
C ILE A 196 11.93 17.62 0.98
N LYS A 197 13.01 18.34 1.27
CA LYS A 197 14.30 17.75 1.61
C LYS A 197 14.21 16.86 2.86
N LEU A 198 13.47 17.30 3.86
CA LEU A 198 13.27 16.52 5.10
C LEU A 198 12.48 15.23 4.84
N ALA A 199 11.42 15.31 4.03
CA ALA A 199 10.65 14.14 3.60
C ALA A 199 11.52 13.15 2.81
N VAL A 200 12.30 13.62 1.87
CA VAL A 200 13.29 12.82 1.10
C VAL A 200 14.26 12.11 2.03
N ARG A 201 14.80 12.80 3.02
CA ARG A 201 15.72 12.23 4.00
C ARG A 201 15.04 11.15 4.85
N ALA A 202 13.79 11.39 5.28
CA ALA A 202 13.02 10.40 6.02
C ALA A 202 12.73 9.15 5.18
N ILE A 203 12.38 9.31 3.90
CA ILE A 203 12.13 8.20 2.96
C ILE A 203 13.40 7.37 2.76
N ARG A 204 14.55 8.02 2.58
CA ARG A 204 15.85 7.33 2.45
C ARG A 204 16.21 6.55 3.72
N MET A 205 16.02 7.15 4.89
CA MET A 205 16.21 6.44 6.17
C MET A 205 15.33 5.19 6.25
N VAL A 206 14.06 5.27 5.83
CA VAL A 206 13.16 4.11 5.82
C VAL A 206 13.65 3.03 4.84
N GLU A 207 14.21 3.40 3.70
CA GLU A 207 14.77 2.46 2.73
C GLU A 207 16.00 1.73 3.30
N GLU A 208 16.95 2.48 3.84
CA GLU A 208 18.22 1.95 4.36
C GLU A 208 18.03 1.10 5.60
N GLU A 209 17.19 1.56 6.53
CA GLU A 209 16.99 0.95 7.82
C GLU A 209 15.74 0.05 7.92
N ALA A 210 15.17 -0.37 6.81
CA ALA A 210 13.93 -1.15 6.76
C ALA A 210 13.96 -2.44 7.61
N HIS A 211 15.14 -2.94 7.96
CA HIS A 211 15.32 -4.16 8.76
C HIS A 211 15.36 -3.91 10.27
N THR A 212 15.56 -2.65 10.69
CA THR A 212 15.70 -2.30 12.10
C THR A 212 14.35 -2.30 12.83
N SER A 213 14.39 -2.71 14.10
CA SER A 213 13.28 -2.49 15.03
C SER A 213 13.17 -1.00 15.37
N ASN A 214 11.95 -0.56 15.73
CA ASN A 214 11.67 0.83 16.15
C ASN A 214 11.90 1.93 15.10
N LEU A 215 11.88 1.55 13.80
CA LEU A 215 12.07 2.50 12.70
C LEU A 215 11.10 3.70 12.78
N THR A 216 9.84 3.46 13.20
CA THR A 216 8.84 4.53 13.33
C THR A 216 9.26 5.59 14.34
N GLN A 217 9.85 5.20 15.48
CA GLN A 217 10.35 6.14 16.48
C GLN A 217 11.55 6.92 15.95
N ARG A 218 12.46 6.26 15.24
CA ARG A 218 13.63 6.92 14.64
C ARG A 218 13.22 7.96 13.60
N VAL A 219 12.24 7.65 12.77
CA VAL A 219 11.68 8.62 11.81
C VAL A 219 11.01 9.78 12.54
N LYS A 220 10.25 9.55 13.62
CA LYS A 220 9.67 10.61 14.43
C LYS A 220 10.72 11.53 15.04
N VAL A 221 11.81 10.96 15.58
CA VAL A 221 12.94 11.74 16.10
C VAL A 221 13.59 12.60 15.01
N LEU A 222 13.83 12.03 13.82
CA LEU A 222 14.34 12.79 12.68
C LEU A 222 13.43 13.96 12.29
N LEU A 223 12.12 13.76 12.40
CA LEU A 223 11.09 14.75 12.04
C LEU A 223 10.73 15.70 13.18
N ASN A 224 11.37 15.58 14.37
CA ASN A 224 11.04 16.33 15.59
C ASN A 224 9.55 16.25 15.99
N VAL A 225 8.90 15.10 15.72
CA VAL A 225 7.51 14.85 16.12
C VAL A 225 7.49 14.30 17.53
N PRO A 226 6.84 14.98 18.51
CA PRO A 226 6.72 14.45 19.87
C PRO A 226 5.95 13.13 19.87
N ASP A 227 6.44 12.16 20.65
CA ASP A 227 5.76 10.87 20.83
C ASP A 227 4.44 11.08 21.59
N THR A 228 3.33 11.10 20.87
CA THR A 228 1.97 11.12 21.45
C THR A 228 1.50 9.73 21.88
N THR A 229 2.40 8.76 22.03
CA THR A 229 2.09 7.39 22.46
C THR A 229 2.89 6.99 23.70
N THR A 230 2.89 7.84 24.73
CA THR A 230 3.13 7.37 26.07
C THR A 230 1.76 7.17 26.72
N PRO A 231 1.36 5.97 27.15
CA PRO A 231 0.22 5.85 28.04
C PRO A 231 0.53 6.70 29.27
N PRO A 232 -0.45 7.44 29.84
CA PRO A 232 -0.20 8.27 31.01
C PRO A 232 0.32 7.37 32.14
N GLN A 233 1.56 7.62 32.57
CA GLN A 233 2.02 7.11 33.85
C GLN A 233 1.15 7.73 34.93
N PRO A 234 0.68 6.97 35.91
CA PRO A 234 -0.05 7.52 37.04
C PRO A 234 0.87 8.42 37.85
N THR A 235 0.77 9.72 37.68
CA THR A 235 1.32 10.69 38.62
C THR A 235 0.41 10.70 39.85
N GLU A 236 0.90 10.19 40.93
CA GLU A 236 0.32 10.41 42.25
C GLU A 236 0.29 11.92 42.57
N GLY A 237 -0.88 12.45 42.88
CA GLY A 237 -1.03 13.75 43.50
C GLY A 237 -1.88 14.75 42.73
N GLY A 238 -3.16 14.88 43.06
CA GLY A 238 -4.00 16.00 42.68
C GLY A 238 -5.46 15.62 42.44
N ALA A 239 -6.24 15.71 43.50
CA ALA A 239 -7.65 15.38 43.57
C ALA A 239 -8.53 16.30 42.73
N SER A 240 -9.65 15.70 42.33
CA SER A 240 -10.99 16.27 42.11
C SER A 240 -11.34 16.88 40.74
N VAL A 241 -12.54 16.41 40.34
CA VAL A 241 -13.48 16.94 39.31
C VAL A 241 -13.27 16.39 37.90
N THR A 242 -13.94 15.31 37.58
CA THR A 242 -14.73 15.00 36.37
C THR A 242 -14.92 13.48 36.21
N GLN A 243 -15.51 12.81 37.20
CA GLN A 243 -15.93 11.39 37.07
C GLN A 243 -17.45 11.19 36.97
N ILE A 244 -18.24 12.25 36.89
CA ILE A 244 -19.71 12.13 36.93
C ILE A 244 -20.36 12.01 35.54
N GLU A 245 -19.73 12.50 34.48
CA GLU A 245 -20.36 12.48 33.14
C GLU A 245 -20.12 11.22 32.29
N LYS A 246 -19.20 10.34 32.65
CA LYS A 246 -18.96 9.09 31.89
C LYS A 246 -19.77 7.89 32.41
N GLY A 247 -20.23 7.92 33.63
CA GLY A 247 -21.08 6.85 34.20
C GLY A 247 -22.51 6.85 33.64
N GLN A 248 -23.10 8.02 33.48
CA GLN A 248 -24.48 8.14 33.02
C GLN A 248 -24.71 7.76 31.56
N LYS A 249 -23.72 7.93 30.68
CA LYS A 249 -23.86 7.54 29.26
C LYS A 249 -23.68 6.05 29.00
N VAL A 250 -23.03 5.33 29.91
CA VAL A 250 -22.86 3.88 29.78
C VAL A 250 -24.10 3.15 30.29
N ASP A 251 -24.73 3.66 31.35
CA ASP A 251 -25.95 3.11 31.90
C ASP A 251 -27.17 3.33 30.96
N GLU A 252 -27.27 4.48 30.31
CA GLU A 252 -28.31 4.73 29.26
C GLU A 252 -28.15 3.82 28.04
N LEU A 253 -26.94 3.51 27.63
CA LEU A 253 -26.68 2.60 26.49
C LEU A 253 -26.97 1.14 26.86
N GLN A 254 -26.75 0.74 28.10
CA GLN A 254 -27.05 -0.61 28.55
C GLN A 254 -28.55 -0.85 28.72
N SER A 255 -29.31 0.13 29.22
CA SER A 255 -30.79 0.03 29.31
C SER A 255 -31.44 -0.04 27.94
N THR A 256 -30.94 0.73 26.94
CA THR A 256 -31.49 0.70 25.58
C THR A 256 -31.21 -0.63 24.87
N ILE A 257 -30.08 -1.27 25.16
CA ILE A 257 -29.75 -2.60 24.60
C ILE A 257 -30.67 -3.67 25.20
N GLN A 258 -30.96 -3.62 26.50
CA GLN A 258 -31.87 -4.56 27.12
C GLN A 258 -33.33 -4.44 26.62
N GLU A 259 -33.80 -3.22 26.40
CA GLU A 259 -35.15 -2.99 25.82
C GLU A 259 -35.28 -3.57 24.40
N VAL A 260 -34.25 -3.47 23.60
CA VAL A 260 -34.24 -4.01 22.22
C VAL A 260 -34.12 -5.54 22.22
N GLU A 261 -33.41 -6.12 23.15
CA GLU A 261 -33.33 -7.59 23.31
C GLU A 261 -34.67 -8.20 23.77
N GLU A 262 -35.40 -7.56 24.69
CA GLU A 262 -36.71 -7.99 25.12
C GLU A 262 -37.78 -7.87 24.01
N GLU A 263 -37.76 -6.81 23.19
CA GLU A 263 -38.64 -6.68 22.03
C GLU A 263 -38.41 -7.76 20.96
N ILE A 264 -37.16 -8.16 20.75
CA ILE A 264 -36.83 -9.23 19.79
C ILE A 264 -37.28 -10.60 20.32
N GLU A 265 -37.14 -10.88 21.62
CA GLU A 265 -37.66 -12.13 22.21
C GLU A 265 -39.19 -12.23 22.16
N GLU A 266 -39.90 -11.12 22.39
CA GLU A 266 -41.38 -11.10 22.25
C GLU A 266 -41.86 -11.31 20.80
N GLU A 267 -41.14 -10.76 19.81
CA GLU A 267 -41.50 -10.99 18.40
C GLU A 267 -41.23 -12.43 17.95
N VAL A 268 -40.17 -13.05 18.44
CA VAL A 268 -39.82 -14.44 18.15
C VAL A 268 -40.86 -15.39 18.78
N GLU A 269 -41.31 -15.12 20.00
CA GLU A 269 -42.35 -15.95 20.67
C GLU A 269 -43.74 -15.82 20.03
N LYS A 270 -44.05 -14.66 19.43
CA LYS A 270 -45.30 -14.46 18.66
C LYS A 270 -45.23 -15.10 17.27
N GLY A 271 -44.04 -15.28 16.69
CA GLY A 271 -43.83 -15.93 15.39
C GLY A 271 -43.90 -17.46 15.44
N GLU A 272 -43.66 -18.10 16.58
CA GLU A 272 -43.76 -19.56 16.73
C GLU A 272 -45.17 -20.07 17.05
N LYS A 273 -46.17 -19.19 17.24
CA LYS A 273 -47.57 -19.55 17.57
C LYS A 273 -48.53 -19.36 16.39
N LEU A 274 -48.04 -19.17 15.19
CA LEU A 274 -48.81 -19.13 13.93
C LEU A 274 -48.34 -20.26 13.00
#